data_001ac29c79de32dafb98ac3501c45074
#
_entry.id   001ac29c79de32dafb98ac3501c45074
#
_cell.length_a   1.000
_cell.length_b   1.000
_cell.length_c   1.000
_cell.angle_alpha   90.00
_cell.angle_beta   90.00
_cell.angle_gamma   90.00
#
_symmetry.space_group_name_H-M   'P 1'
#
loop_
_entity.id
_entity.type
_entity.pdbx_description
1 polymer ?
#
loop_
_entity_poly.entity_id
_entity_poly.type
_entity_poly.pdbx_seq_one_letter_code
_entity_poly.pdbx_strand_id
1 'polypeptide(L)'
;ILWHEMWHEGLLEASRLYFGERNVKGMFEVLEPLHAMMERGPQTLKETSFNQAYGRDLMEAQEWCRKYMKSGNVKDLLQAWDLYYHVFRRISKTS
;
A
#
# COMPACT_ATOMS: atom_id res chain seq x y z
N ILE A 1 6.42 4.27 15.91
CA ILE A 1 6.26 3.17 14.95
C ILE A 1 6.87 3.54 13.63
N LEU A 2 7.65 2.65 13.04
CA LEU A 2 8.32 2.87 11.77
C LEU A 2 7.36 2.66 10.60
N TRP A 3 7.57 3.41 9.52
CA TRP A 3 6.81 3.24 8.27
C TRP A 3 6.87 1.80 7.76
N HIS A 4 8.03 1.18 7.89
CA HIS A 4 8.24 -0.21 7.54
C HIS A 4 7.22 -1.14 8.23
N GLU A 5 7.07 -1.00 9.54
CA GLU A 5 6.13 -1.82 10.31
C GLU A 5 4.69 -1.49 9.97
N MET A 6 4.37 -0.21 9.83
CA MET A 6 3.02 0.23 9.52
C MET A 6 2.56 -0.29 8.16
N TRP A 7 3.42 -0.21 7.16
CA TRP A 7 3.10 -0.73 5.84
C TRP A 7 3.03 -2.26 5.82
N HIS A 8 3.91 -2.93 6.56
CA HIS A 8 3.86 -4.39 6.64
C HIS A 8 2.53 -4.86 7.22
N GLU A 9 2.15 -4.31 8.36
CA GLU A 9 0.88 -4.66 9.00
C GLU A 9 -0.33 -4.23 8.17
N GLY A 10 -0.27 -3.04 7.60
CA GLY A 10 -1.35 -2.52 6.78
C GLY A 10 -1.59 -3.33 5.51
N LEU A 11 -0.53 -3.71 4.81
CA LEU A 11 -0.65 -4.53 3.62
C LEU A 11 -1.16 -5.93 3.95
N LEU A 12 -0.73 -6.50 5.06
CA LEU A 12 -1.23 -7.80 5.50
C LEU A 12 -2.73 -7.74 5.77
N GLU A 13 -3.18 -6.75 6.52
CA GLU A 13 -4.60 -6.57 6.84
C GLU A 13 -5.42 -6.27 5.57
N ALA A 14 -4.93 -5.38 4.71
CA ALA A 14 -5.62 -5.03 3.48
C ALA A 14 -5.78 -6.25 2.57
N SER A 15 -4.74 -7.11 2.48
CA SER A 15 -4.81 -8.31 1.67
C SER A 15 -5.83 -9.30 2.23
N ARG A 16 -5.89 -9.44 3.56
CA ARG A 16 -6.87 -10.29 4.21
C ARG A 16 -8.30 -9.82 3.89
N LEU A 17 -8.53 -8.53 3.98
CA LEU A 17 -9.85 -7.96 3.70
C LEU A 17 -10.25 -8.15 2.25
N TYR A 18 -9.34 -7.92 1.31
CA TYR A 18 -9.67 -8.01 -0.11
C TYR A 18 -9.72 -9.46 -0.60
N PHE A 19 -8.65 -10.21 -0.41
CA PHE A 19 -8.58 -11.57 -0.96
C PHE A 19 -9.37 -12.58 -0.12
N GLY A 20 -9.39 -12.38 1.20
CA GLY A 20 -10.09 -13.28 2.11
C GLY A 20 -11.58 -12.99 2.25
N GLU A 21 -11.93 -11.72 2.41
CA GLU A 21 -13.32 -11.33 2.70
C GLU A 21 -14.03 -10.62 1.56
N ARG A 22 -13.32 -10.35 0.45
CA ARG A 22 -13.88 -9.59 -0.68
C ARG A 22 -14.37 -8.20 -0.26
N ASN A 23 -13.75 -7.64 0.77
CA ASN A 23 -14.14 -6.35 1.34
C ASN A 23 -13.25 -5.24 0.78
N VAL A 24 -13.63 -4.73 -0.39
CA VAL A 24 -12.87 -3.66 -1.07
C VAL A 24 -12.89 -2.38 -0.24
N LYS A 25 -14.03 -2.04 0.33
CA LYS A 25 -14.16 -0.83 1.14
C LYS A 25 -13.22 -0.88 2.35
N GLY A 26 -13.21 -2.01 3.06
CA GLY A 26 -12.32 -2.20 4.20
C GLY A 26 -10.85 -2.12 3.80
N MET A 27 -10.50 -2.69 2.66
CA MET A 27 -9.16 -2.59 2.10
C MET A 27 -8.73 -1.14 1.93
N PHE A 28 -9.57 -0.31 1.30
CA PHE A 28 -9.27 1.11 1.11
C PHE A 28 -9.17 1.86 2.44
N GLU A 29 -10.04 1.53 3.40
CA GLU A 29 -9.99 2.16 4.72
C GLU A 29 -8.68 1.90 5.45
N VAL A 30 -8.06 0.75 5.22
CA VAL A 30 -6.75 0.43 5.78
C VAL A 30 -5.63 1.17 5.05
N LEU A 31 -5.68 1.20 3.72
CA LEU A 31 -4.59 1.75 2.91
C LEU A 31 -4.56 3.28 2.86
N GLU A 32 -5.72 3.92 2.92
CA GLU A 32 -5.81 5.38 2.80
C GLU A 32 -4.98 6.14 3.85
N PRO A 33 -5.05 5.81 5.16
CA PRO A 33 -4.21 6.51 6.14
C PRO A 33 -2.71 6.32 5.90
N LEU A 34 -2.32 5.16 5.38
CA LEU A 34 -0.91 4.89 5.08
C LEU A 34 -0.41 5.74 3.93
N HIS A 35 -1.22 5.87 2.88
CA HIS A 35 -0.88 6.76 1.76
C HIS A 35 -0.87 8.23 2.20
N ALA A 36 -1.82 8.63 3.04
CA ALA A 36 -1.85 9.98 3.57
C ALA A 36 -0.59 10.30 4.39
N MET A 37 -0.13 9.33 5.17
CA MET A 37 1.11 9.44 5.93
C MET A 37 2.30 9.70 4.99
N MET A 38 2.39 8.97 3.89
CA MET A 38 3.45 9.14 2.91
C MET A 38 3.37 10.51 2.22
N GLU A 39 2.16 10.99 1.95
CA GLU A 39 1.95 12.29 1.30
C GLU A 39 2.42 13.45 2.16
N ARG A 40 2.35 13.33 3.47
CA ARG A 40 2.89 14.35 4.39
C ARG A 40 4.41 14.43 4.33
N GLY A 41 5.04 13.40 3.81
CA GLY A 41 6.47 13.35 3.60
C GLY A 41 7.26 12.78 4.78
N PRO A 42 8.48 12.30 4.49
CA PRO A 42 9.34 11.74 5.53
C PRO A 42 9.89 12.82 6.46
N GLN A 43 9.97 12.52 7.75
CA GLN A 43 10.47 13.42 8.78
C GLN A 43 11.73 12.89 9.47
N THR A 44 12.10 11.64 9.21
CA THR A 44 13.28 11.01 9.78
C THR A 44 14.12 10.38 8.67
N LEU A 45 15.35 9.99 8.98
CA LEU A 45 16.21 9.30 8.03
C LEU A 45 15.64 7.95 7.62
N LYS A 46 15.04 7.24 8.57
CA LYS A 46 14.42 5.93 8.27
C LYS A 46 13.23 6.09 7.34
N GLU A 47 12.41 7.11 7.56
CA GLU A 47 11.27 7.39 6.69
C GLU A 47 11.74 7.82 5.30
N THR A 48 12.79 8.61 5.23
CA THR A 48 13.38 9.01 3.95
C THR A 48 13.90 7.79 3.19
N SER A 49 14.60 6.89 3.87
CA SER A 49 15.10 5.65 3.26
C SER A 49 13.96 4.77 2.77
N PHE A 50 12.90 4.63 3.57
CA PHE A 50 11.72 3.88 3.18
C PHE A 50 11.09 4.50 1.93
N ASN A 51 10.92 5.81 1.94
CA ASN A 51 10.31 6.52 0.81
C ASN A 51 11.12 6.36 -0.47
N GLN A 52 12.45 6.43 -0.38
CA GLN A 52 13.32 6.23 -1.54
C GLN A 52 13.22 4.82 -2.09
N ALA A 53 13.06 3.83 -1.22
CA ALA A 53 12.99 2.44 -1.64
C ALA A 53 11.62 2.04 -2.20
N TYR A 54 10.53 2.54 -1.62
CA TYR A 54 9.18 2.04 -1.90
C TYR A 54 8.17 3.10 -2.29
N GLY A 55 8.48 4.37 -2.12
CA GLY A 55 7.52 5.46 -2.34
C GLY A 55 6.92 5.47 -3.74
N ARG A 56 7.74 5.25 -4.75
CA ARG A 56 7.29 5.24 -6.15
C ARG A 56 6.27 4.12 -6.40
N ASP A 57 6.59 2.91 -5.95
CA ASP A 57 5.70 1.76 -6.14
C ASP A 57 4.38 1.95 -5.40
N LEU A 58 4.44 2.47 -4.18
CA LEU A 58 3.23 2.70 -3.39
C LEU A 58 2.36 3.81 -4.00
N MET A 59 2.99 4.85 -4.53
CA MET A 59 2.27 5.92 -5.22
C MET A 59 1.59 5.40 -6.48
N GLU A 60 2.29 4.58 -7.26
CA GLU A 60 1.72 3.98 -8.46
C GLU A 60 0.57 3.04 -8.11
N ALA A 61 0.72 2.25 -7.06
CA ALA A 61 -0.36 1.38 -6.58
C ALA A 61 -1.60 2.19 -6.23
N GLN A 62 -1.42 3.33 -5.55
CA GLN A 62 -2.54 4.20 -5.22
C GLN A 62 -3.23 4.74 -6.48
N GLU A 63 -2.48 5.07 -7.51
CA GLU A 63 -3.06 5.54 -8.77
C GLU A 63 -3.92 4.46 -9.43
N TRP A 64 -3.50 3.19 -9.38
CA TRP A 64 -4.31 2.09 -9.87
C TRP A 64 -5.58 1.91 -9.05
N CYS A 65 -5.51 2.10 -7.74
CA CYS A 65 -6.70 2.08 -6.88
C CYS A 65 -7.69 3.19 -7.30
N ARG A 66 -7.18 4.39 -7.59
CA ARG A 66 -8.01 5.50 -8.06
C ARG A 66 -8.66 5.19 -9.40
N LYS A 67 -7.93 4.55 -10.31
CA LYS A 67 -8.50 4.11 -11.58
C LYS A 67 -9.64 3.12 -11.37
N TYR A 68 -9.45 2.17 -10.46
CA TYR A 68 -10.49 1.21 -10.11
C TYR A 68 -11.75 1.91 -9.60
N MET A 69 -11.57 2.93 -8.76
CA MET A 69 -12.73 3.66 -8.21
C MET A 69 -13.55 4.32 -9.31
N LYS A 70 -12.94 4.67 -10.43
CA LYS A 70 -13.63 5.28 -11.57
C LYS A 70 -14.19 4.25 -12.54
N SER A 71 -13.44 3.20 -12.81
CA SER A 71 -13.77 2.22 -13.84
C SER A 71 -14.59 1.03 -13.34
N GLY A 72 -14.43 0.68 -12.07
CA GLY A 72 -14.98 -0.55 -11.52
C GLY A 72 -14.30 -1.80 -12.07
N ASN A 73 -13.22 -1.65 -12.82
CA ASN A 73 -12.55 -2.77 -13.47
C ASN A 73 -11.56 -3.43 -12.50
N VAL A 74 -11.85 -4.68 -12.14
CA VAL A 74 -11.01 -5.46 -11.21
C VAL A 74 -9.57 -5.56 -11.68
N LYS A 75 -9.32 -5.52 -12.98
CA LYS A 75 -7.94 -5.57 -13.50
C LYS A 75 -7.11 -4.40 -12.99
N ASP A 76 -7.71 -3.23 -12.83
CA ASP A 76 -7.01 -2.05 -12.29
C ASP A 76 -6.61 -2.30 -10.84
N LEU A 77 -7.51 -2.89 -10.06
CA LEU A 77 -7.23 -3.20 -8.67
C LEU A 77 -6.13 -4.27 -8.53
N LEU A 78 -6.12 -5.24 -9.43
CA LEU A 78 -5.08 -6.28 -9.45
C LEU A 78 -3.72 -5.69 -9.82
N GLN A 79 -3.68 -4.66 -10.66
CA GLN A 79 -2.42 -3.94 -10.93
C GLN A 79 -1.89 -3.27 -9.67
N ALA A 80 -2.77 -2.68 -8.87
CA ALA A 80 -2.36 -2.12 -7.58
C ALA A 80 -1.76 -3.20 -6.70
N TRP A 81 -2.40 -4.37 -6.63
CA TRP A 81 -1.93 -5.47 -5.78
C TRP A 81 -0.62 -6.08 -6.25
N ASP A 82 -0.33 -6.07 -7.54
CA ASP A 82 0.99 -6.49 -8.02
C ASP A 82 2.09 -5.62 -7.39
N LEU A 83 1.86 -4.32 -7.30
CA LEU A 83 2.80 -3.39 -6.70
C LEU A 83 2.86 -3.53 -5.17
N TYR A 84 1.70 -3.60 -4.52
CA TYR A 84 1.65 -3.79 -3.07
C TYR A 84 2.33 -5.09 -2.65
N TYR A 85 2.10 -6.16 -3.39
CA TYR A 85 2.69 -7.45 -3.08
C TYR A 85 4.21 -7.41 -3.24
N HIS A 86 4.70 -6.74 -4.28
CA HIS A 86 6.12 -6.56 -4.50
C HIS A 86 6.78 -5.82 -3.32
N VAL A 87 6.16 -4.74 -2.87
CA VAL A 87 6.62 -3.99 -1.69
C VAL A 87 6.58 -4.89 -0.45
N PHE A 88 5.47 -5.57 -0.23
CA PHE A 88 5.28 -6.43 0.92
C PHE A 88 6.37 -7.50 1.03
N ARG A 89 6.69 -8.15 -0.07
CA ARG A 89 7.74 -9.17 -0.09
C ARG A 89 9.10 -8.60 0.31
N ARG A 90 9.42 -7.41 -0.19
CA ARG A 90 10.71 -6.77 0.09
C ARG A 90 10.83 -6.34 1.54
N ILE A 91 9.79 -5.72 2.09
CA ILE A 91 9.84 -5.31 3.49
C ILE A 91 9.79 -6.50 4.45
N SER A 92 9.15 -7.60 4.06
CA SER A 92 9.14 -8.82 4.85
C SER A 92 10.54 -9.44 4.99
N LYS A 93 11.38 -9.31 3.96
CA LYS A 93 12.73 -9.85 3.98
C LYS A 93 13.69 -9.06 4.86
N THR A 94 13.37 -7.78 5.11
CA THR A 94 14.24 -6.89 5.88
C THR A 94 13.84 -6.78 7.34
N SER A 95 12.75 -7.42 7.72
CA SER A 95 12.26 -7.37 9.10
C SER A 95 12.87 -8.40 10.02
#